data_7805284ff35782faab11656b7e27d761
#
_entry.id   7805284ff35782faab11656b7e27d761
#
_cell.length_a   1.000
_cell.length_b   1.000
_cell.length_c   1.000
_cell.angle_alpha   90.00
_cell.angle_beta   90.00
_cell.angle_gamma   90.00
#
_symmetry.space_group_name_H-M   'P 1'
#
loop_
_entity.id
_entity.type
_entity.pdbx_description
1 polymer ?
#
loop_
_entity_poly.entity_id
_entity_poly.type
_entity_poly.pdbx_seq_one_letter_code
_entity_poly.pdbx_strand_id
1 'polypeptide(L)'
;MTASLQPGIRLNQEQKQVLSAVQIHSLELLTLNYQELDDYLERQLLENPVLENVVEDQSDQPGEGLAERPAAEEKAAAGGEDSSFDEFADDYYVPVSSYDADIASSERVGSLAHYDGDLSHHLLLQLSMNSYASELRRALLKLIRSLDEDGYLRIPLAEMAADLHLSNDVIDQALSEVQKLDPPGVGARSLVECLCLQVPLRHPERDLIVRVISDHLSDLAAGRFRSVSRELGVSEGKLRRILDYVHTLEPRPAQLAFSDEQPSYIVPDIIVRWVDNAWRVTLTGSRRHHLRVNAYYQEMMNQGAANEEAQDYLKQKINDARQLIRNMDRRRETIIKVAKIMVHRQEGFLNRGLEELQPLTLKQVAEEAGLHESTVCRAVSGKYVDTPRGVYPVRFFFSRSYAGEDGRNYSGAYVRSLIASLVAAEDKSSPLSDRQIEEALRARGVPVARRTVAKYRDEMGLPKKSFRRR
;
A
#
# COMPACT_ATOMS: atom_id res chain seq x y z
N MET A 1 41.41 18.44 -68.78
CA MET A 1 41.36 18.19 -67.32
C MET A 1 39.91 18.05 -66.89
N THR A 2 39.44 16.83 -66.89
CA THR A 2 38.05 16.51 -66.53
C THR A 2 38.06 15.82 -65.16
N ALA A 3 37.56 16.57 -64.16
CA ALA A 3 37.40 16.06 -62.82
C ALA A 3 36.08 15.28 -62.71
N SER A 4 36.17 13.98 -62.50
CA SER A 4 35.02 13.11 -62.24
C SER A 4 34.63 13.17 -60.76
N LEU A 5 33.47 13.74 -60.48
CA LEU A 5 32.80 13.68 -59.17
C LEU A 5 32.10 12.32 -59.04
N GLN A 6 32.62 11.45 -58.18
CA GLN A 6 31.91 10.27 -57.74
C GLN A 6 30.99 10.61 -56.53
N PRO A 7 29.68 10.39 -56.60
CA PRO A 7 28.80 10.51 -55.45
C PRO A 7 28.93 9.28 -54.58
N GLY A 8 29.57 9.41 -53.40
CA GLY A 8 29.59 8.34 -52.41
C GLY A 8 28.23 8.28 -51.68
N ILE A 9 27.39 7.33 -52.07
CA ILE A 9 26.17 6.99 -51.34
C ILE A 9 26.59 6.27 -50.06
N ARG A 10 26.55 6.98 -48.91
CA ARG A 10 26.62 6.34 -47.60
C ARG A 10 25.24 5.82 -47.24
N LEU A 11 25.00 4.55 -47.42
CA LEU A 11 23.86 3.82 -46.90
C LEU A 11 24.04 3.73 -45.36
N ASN A 12 23.42 4.62 -44.62
CA ASN A 12 23.20 4.44 -43.20
C ASN A 12 22.09 3.39 -43.02
N GLN A 13 22.47 2.15 -42.86
CA GLN A 13 21.56 1.08 -42.49
C GLN A 13 21.26 1.20 -40.99
N GLU A 14 20.25 1.97 -40.65
CA GLU A 14 19.64 1.91 -39.28
C GLU A 14 18.96 0.55 -39.15
N GLN A 15 19.64 -0.38 -38.54
CA GLN A 15 19.06 -1.64 -38.08
C GLN A 15 18.13 -1.30 -36.92
N LYS A 16 16.86 -0.99 -37.17
CA LYS A 16 15.81 -1.02 -36.17
C LYS A 16 15.62 -2.46 -35.72
N GLN A 17 16.21 -2.83 -34.60
CA GLN A 17 15.92 -4.11 -33.96
C GLN A 17 14.46 -4.06 -33.49
N VAL A 18 13.57 -4.66 -34.26
CA VAL A 18 12.20 -4.92 -33.84
C VAL A 18 12.28 -6.04 -32.81
N LEU A 19 12.05 -5.69 -31.53
CA LEU A 19 11.97 -6.67 -30.45
C LEU A 19 10.88 -7.69 -30.80
N SER A 20 11.19 -8.97 -30.72
CA SER A 20 10.19 -10.01 -30.92
C SER A 20 9.12 -9.97 -29.84
N ALA A 21 7.89 -10.38 -30.15
CA ALA A 21 6.80 -10.44 -29.16
C ALA A 21 7.20 -11.22 -27.89
N VAL A 22 8.00 -12.27 -28.05
CA VAL A 22 8.57 -13.06 -26.94
C VAL A 22 9.47 -12.23 -26.01
N GLN A 23 10.29 -11.35 -26.59
CA GLN A 23 11.19 -10.50 -25.81
C GLN A 23 10.40 -9.40 -25.07
N ILE A 24 9.38 -8.82 -25.73
CA ILE A 24 8.49 -7.84 -25.09
C ILE A 24 7.83 -8.46 -23.87
N HIS A 25 7.23 -9.63 -24.04
CA HIS A 25 6.56 -10.35 -22.96
C HIS A 25 7.51 -10.72 -21.80
N SER A 26 8.75 -11.16 -22.09
CA SER A 26 9.74 -11.44 -21.03
C SER A 26 10.14 -10.18 -20.24
N LEU A 27 10.16 -9.00 -20.91
CA LEU A 27 10.45 -7.72 -20.28
C LEU A 27 9.27 -7.21 -19.44
N GLU A 28 8.03 -7.46 -19.86
CA GLU A 28 6.82 -7.16 -19.08
C GLU A 28 6.79 -7.99 -17.79
N LEU A 29 7.06 -9.29 -17.88
CA LEU A 29 7.15 -10.15 -16.69
C LEU A 29 8.19 -9.67 -15.68
N LEU A 30 9.29 -9.04 -16.10
CA LEU A 30 10.28 -8.48 -15.19
C LEU A 30 9.75 -7.32 -14.34
N THR A 31 8.77 -6.57 -14.82
CA THR A 31 8.24 -5.41 -14.11
C THR A 31 7.25 -5.78 -13.00
N LEU A 32 6.54 -6.89 -13.14
CA LEU A 32 5.51 -7.33 -12.19
C LEU A 32 6.09 -7.53 -10.79
N ASN A 33 5.35 -7.11 -9.76
CA ASN A 33 5.63 -7.46 -8.37
C ASN A 33 5.16 -8.89 -8.05
N TYR A 34 5.33 -9.33 -6.80
CA TYR A 34 4.94 -10.70 -6.40
C TYR A 34 3.43 -10.96 -6.58
N GLN A 35 2.57 -10.04 -6.13
CA GLN A 35 1.11 -10.19 -6.21
C GLN A 35 0.61 -10.17 -7.65
N GLU A 36 1.06 -9.17 -8.44
CA GLU A 36 0.72 -9.08 -9.87
C GLU A 36 1.17 -10.32 -10.65
N LEU A 37 2.29 -10.92 -10.26
CA LEU A 37 2.80 -12.14 -10.86
C LEU A 37 1.93 -13.35 -10.53
N ASP A 38 1.50 -13.45 -9.26
CA ASP A 38 0.61 -14.53 -8.79
C ASP A 38 -0.72 -14.47 -9.56
N ASP A 39 -1.37 -13.31 -9.63
CA ASP A 39 -2.59 -13.06 -10.40
C ASP A 39 -2.41 -13.37 -11.91
N TYR A 40 -1.24 -13.06 -12.46
CA TYR A 40 -0.93 -13.35 -13.85
C TYR A 40 -0.81 -14.86 -14.08
N LEU A 41 -0.11 -15.58 -13.18
CA LEU A 41 0.08 -17.03 -13.29
C LEU A 41 -1.23 -17.79 -13.10
N GLU A 42 -2.10 -17.36 -12.17
CA GLU A 42 -3.43 -17.95 -12.02
C GLU A 42 -4.25 -17.84 -13.30
N ARG A 43 -4.26 -16.66 -13.95
CA ARG A 43 -4.91 -16.51 -15.25
C ARG A 43 -4.33 -17.43 -16.33
N GLN A 44 -3.00 -17.56 -16.37
CA GLN A 44 -2.35 -18.45 -17.35
C GLN A 44 -2.63 -19.93 -17.09
N LEU A 45 -2.78 -20.34 -15.83
CA LEU A 45 -3.20 -21.70 -15.47
C LEU A 45 -4.64 -22.00 -15.91
N LEU A 46 -5.55 -21.02 -15.83
CA LEU A 46 -6.94 -21.15 -16.31
C LEU A 46 -7.00 -21.20 -17.85
N GLU A 47 -6.17 -20.43 -18.56
CA GLU A 47 -6.14 -20.35 -20.03
C GLU A 47 -5.42 -21.54 -20.70
N ASN A 48 -4.48 -22.15 -20.01
CA ASN A 48 -3.64 -23.21 -20.55
C ASN A 48 -3.74 -24.50 -19.73
N PRO A 49 -4.59 -25.47 -20.15
CA PRO A 49 -4.80 -26.72 -19.40
C PRO A 49 -3.57 -27.62 -19.33
N VAL A 50 -2.52 -27.31 -20.11
CA VAL A 50 -1.27 -28.09 -20.15
C VAL A 50 -0.31 -27.68 -19.02
N LEU A 51 -0.54 -26.52 -18.39
CA LEU A 51 0.26 -26.03 -17.27
C LEU A 51 -0.26 -26.60 -15.94
N GLU A 52 0.67 -27.02 -15.10
CA GLU A 52 0.43 -27.41 -13.72
C GLU A 52 1.32 -26.61 -12.77
N ASN A 53 0.77 -26.25 -11.63
CA ASN A 53 1.53 -25.70 -10.53
C ASN A 53 1.83 -26.82 -9.53
N VAL A 54 3.10 -27.20 -9.40
CA VAL A 54 3.52 -28.22 -8.44
C VAL A 54 3.77 -27.53 -7.10
N VAL A 55 2.80 -27.63 -6.21
CA VAL A 55 3.01 -27.29 -4.78
C VAL A 55 3.77 -28.47 -4.17
N GLU A 56 5.06 -28.30 -3.89
CA GLU A 56 5.79 -29.28 -3.09
C GLU A 56 5.19 -29.29 -1.67
N ASP A 57 4.43 -30.33 -1.36
CA ASP A 57 3.99 -30.63 0.00
C ASP A 57 5.22 -30.76 0.91
N GLN A 58 5.14 -30.13 2.08
CA GLN A 58 6.19 -30.11 3.11
C GLN A 58 6.37 -31.49 3.79
N SER A 59 6.62 -32.56 3.03
CA SER A 59 6.85 -33.88 3.63
C SER A 59 8.30 -34.37 3.56
N ASP A 60 9.23 -33.57 3.03
CA ASP A 60 10.66 -33.92 3.09
C ASP A 60 11.45 -32.95 4.00
N GLN A 61 11.24 -33.07 5.30
CA GLN A 61 12.32 -32.86 6.27
C GLN A 61 13.18 -34.13 6.26
N PRO A 62 14.51 -34.05 6.09
CA PRO A 62 15.36 -35.20 6.36
C PRO A 62 15.28 -35.48 7.87
N GLY A 63 14.41 -36.41 8.23
CA GLY A 63 14.33 -36.96 9.58
C GLY A 63 15.62 -37.68 9.91
N GLU A 64 16.26 -37.23 10.97
CA GLU A 64 17.23 -38.04 11.71
C GLU A 64 16.58 -39.38 12.07
N GLY A 65 17.33 -40.44 11.76
CA GLY A 65 16.90 -41.78 12.00
C GLY A 65 16.63 -42.08 13.49
N LEU A 66 15.72 -42.98 13.71
CA LEU A 66 15.93 -44.03 14.68
C LEU A 66 14.72 -45.00 14.73
N ALA A 67 15.08 -46.27 14.56
CA ALA A 67 14.46 -47.44 15.17
C ALA A 67 13.23 -48.08 14.51
N GLU A 68 13.55 -49.17 13.87
CA GLU A 68 12.72 -50.36 13.65
C GLU A 68 11.77 -50.66 14.80
N ARG A 69 10.50 -50.93 14.47
CA ARG A 69 9.67 -51.88 15.23
C ARG A 69 8.79 -52.69 14.31
N PRO A 70 8.56 -53.96 14.65
CA PRO A 70 8.17 -54.99 13.70
C PRO A 70 6.65 -55.13 13.51
N ALA A 71 6.33 -55.82 12.42
CA ALA A 71 5.02 -56.25 12.02
C ALA A 71 4.31 -57.09 13.08
N ALA A 72 3.00 -56.87 13.24
CA ALA A 72 2.05 -57.90 13.74
C ALA A 72 0.68 -57.65 13.11
N GLU A 73 0.37 -58.43 12.14
CA GLU A 73 -0.80 -59.27 11.88
C GLU A 73 -2.21 -58.81 12.34
N GLU A 74 -3.05 -58.71 11.30
CA GLU A 74 -4.42 -59.28 11.18
C GLU A 74 -5.39 -59.25 12.37
N LYS A 75 -6.59 -58.66 12.15
CA LYS A 75 -7.80 -59.43 11.89
C LYS A 75 -9.00 -58.53 11.64
N ALA A 76 -9.77 -59.00 10.68
CA ALA A 76 -11.08 -58.54 10.26
C ALA A 76 -12.14 -58.66 11.37
N ALA A 77 -13.07 -57.71 11.40
CA ALA A 77 -14.49 -58.03 11.66
C ALA A 77 -15.38 -56.88 11.18
N ALA A 78 -16.38 -57.32 10.46
CA ALA A 78 -17.47 -56.61 9.85
C ALA A 78 -18.39 -55.86 10.81
N GLY A 79 -19.11 -54.88 10.25
CA GLY A 79 -20.50 -54.62 10.70
C GLY A 79 -20.80 -53.16 10.95
N GLY A 80 -21.63 -52.58 10.10
CA GLY A 80 -22.78 -51.82 10.55
C GLY A 80 -22.73 -50.32 10.39
N GLU A 81 -23.40 -49.90 9.32
CA GLU A 81 -24.43 -48.85 9.32
C GLU A 81 -23.99 -47.37 9.53
N ASP A 82 -24.05 -46.66 8.43
CA ASP A 82 -25.00 -45.56 8.17
C ASP A 82 -24.91 -44.37 9.11
N SER A 83 -24.33 -43.28 8.55
CA SER A 83 -24.93 -41.95 8.60
C SER A 83 -24.12 -40.94 7.78
N SER A 84 -24.66 -40.65 6.61
CA SER A 84 -24.82 -39.33 6.01
C SER A 84 -24.06 -38.15 6.69
N PHE A 85 -22.96 -37.74 6.08
CA PHE A 85 -22.39 -36.40 6.25
C PHE A 85 -21.87 -35.86 4.90
N ASP A 86 -22.75 -35.93 3.89
CA ASP A 86 -22.57 -35.24 2.61
C ASP A 86 -23.85 -34.45 2.32
N GLU A 87 -24.00 -33.31 3.01
CA GLU A 87 -25.03 -32.34 2.64
C GLU A 87 -24.83 -31.05 3.43
N PHE A 88 -23.76 -30.28 3.16
CA PHE A 88 -23.66 -28.83 3.49
C PHE A 88 -22.50 -28.17 2.74
N ALA A 89 -22.58 -28.16 1.42
CA ALA A 89 -21.67 -27.36 0.60
C ALA A 89 -22.38 -26.86 -0.69
N ASP A 90 -23.57 -26.33 -0.55
CA ASP A 90 -24.19 -25.49 -1.60
C ASP A 90 -25.32 -24.72 -0.93
N ASP A 91 -25.08 -23.44 -0.63
CA ASP A 91 -26.03 -22.35 -0.60
C ASP A 91 -25.47 -21.15 0.15
N TYR A 92 -24.61 -20.38 -0.49
CA TYR A 92 -24.41 -18.97 -0.12
C TYR A 92 -24.13 -18.09 -1.36
N TYR A 93 -25.04 -18.18 -2.33
CA TYR A 93 -25.19 -17.11 -3.31
C TYR A 93 -26.49 -16.36 -2.99
N VAL A 94 -26.40 -15.25 -2.28
CA VAL A 94 -27.55 -14.37 -2.04
C VAL A 94 -27.52 -13.27 -3.12
N PRO A 95 -28.50 -13.25 -4.02
CA PRO A 95 -28.63 -12.16 -4.99
C PRO A 95 -29.03 -10.86 -4.30
N VAL A 96 -28.32 -9.78 -4.62
CA VAL A 96 -28.46 -8.41 -4.09
C VAL A 96 -29.74 -7.70 -4.60
N SER A 97 -30.91 -8.34 -4.54
CA SER A 97 -32.15 -7.71 -5.02
C SER A 97 -33.38 -7.91 -4.15
N SER A 98 -33.22 -7.96 -2.81
CA SER A 98 -34.39 -7.94 -1.92
C SER A 98 -34.08 -7.28 -0.57
N TYR A 99 -33.77 -5.97 -0.61
CA TYR A 99 -33.53 -5.20 0.61
C TYR A 99 -34.77 -4.46 1.14
N ASP A 100 -35.98 -4.94 0.85
CA ASP A 100 -37.23 -4.27 1.27
C ASP A 100 -38.16 -5.07 2.17
N ALA A 101 -37.75 -6.17 2.77
CA ALA A 101 -38.58 -6.82 3.79
C ALA A 101 -37.72 -7.56 4.81
N ASP A 102 -37.99 -7.25 6.11
CA ASP A 102 -37.55 -7.98 7.29
C ASP A 102 -36.24 -7.58 7.97
N ILE A 103 -36.24 -6.35 8.53
CA ILE A 103 -35.45 -6.11 9.74
C ILE A 103 -36.37 -6.33 10.94
N ALA A 104 -36.73 -7.56 11.18
CA ALA A 104 -37.48 -7.98 12.37
C ALA A 104 -37.10 -9.41 12.76
N SER A 105 -35.83 -9.64 13.11
CA SER A 105 -35.47 -10.77 13.94
C SER A 105 -34.11 -10.53 14.58
N SER A 106 -34.09 -10.57 15.90
CA SER A 106 -32.93 -10.38 16.77
C SER A 106 -31.83 -11.45 16.62
N GLU A 107 -32.02 -12.45 15.78
CA GLU A 107 -31.05 -13.52 15.55
C GLU A 107 -29.96 -13.17 14.52
N ARG A 108 -30.14 -12.10 13.71
CA ARG A 108 -29.13 -11.66 12.75
C ARG A 108 -28.05 -10.71 13.31
N VAL A 109 -28.19 -10.25 14.55
CA VAL A 109 -27.21 -9.36 15.18
C VAL A 109 -25.88 -10.10 15.46
N GLY A 110 -25.91 -11.40 15.66
CA GLY A 110 -24.71 -12.21 15.92
C GLY A 110 -23.82 -12.49 14.71
N SER A 111 -24.37 -12.44 13.48
CA SER A 111 -23.58 -12.66 12.26
C SER A 111 -22.95 -11.38 11.69
N LEU A 112 -23.29 -10.21 12.26
CA LEU A 112 -22.75 -8.90 11.86
C LEU A 112 -21.38 -8.56 12.50
N ALA A 113 -20.83 -9.45 13.30
CA ALA A 113 -19.57 -9.22 14.03
C ALA A 113 -18.30 -9.29 13.15
N HIS A 114 -18.43 -9.43 11.85
CA HIS A 114 -17.28 -9.49 10.92
C HIS A 114 -17.48 -8.58 9.71
N TYR A 115 -17.97 -7.36 9.97
CA TYR A 115 -18.05 -6.35 8.91
C TYR A 115 -16.97 -5.29 9.09
N ASP A 116 -16.14 -5.20 8.07
CA ASP A 116 -15.12 -4.19 7.83
C ASP A 116 -15.69 -2.77 8.06
N GLY A 117 -14.92 -1.97 8.78
CA GLY A 117 -15.25 -0.71 9.40
C GLY A 117 -15.82 0.40 8.52
N ASP A 118 -17.01 0.22 7.94
CA ASP A 118 -17.72 1.32 7.28
C ASP A 118 -18.49 2.17 8.30
N LEU A 119 -18.23 3.50 8.29
CA LEU A 119 -18.93 4.48 9.10
C LEU A 119 -20.46 4.31 9.02
N SER A 120 -20.99 4.13 7.81
CA SER A 120 -22.42 3.99 7.57
C SER A 120 -23.00 2.82 8.33
N HIS A 121 -22.30 1.68 8.35
CA HIS A 121 -22.75 0.50 9.08
C HIS A 121 -22.73 0.71 10.59
N HIS A 122 -21.69 1.33 11.13
CA HIS A 122 -21.60 1.66 12.55
C HIS A 122 -22.75 2.58 13.02
N LEU A 123 -23.05 3.62 12.23
CA LEU A 123 -24.15 4.54 12.53
C LEU A 123 -25.52 3.84 12.45
N LEU A 124 -25.69 2.91 11.48
CA LEU A 124 -26.91 2.10 11.38
C LEU A 124 -27.10 1.17 12.58
N LEU A 125 -26.03 0.58 13.12
CA LEU A 125 -26.07 -0.20 14.34
C LEU A 125 -26.52 0.66 15.54
N GLN A 126 -25.95 1.85 15.71
CA GLN A 126 -26.37 2.78 16.78
C GLN A 126 -27.84 3.17 16.65
N LEU A 127 -28.33 3.41 15.41
CA LEU A 127 -29.75 3.69 15.20
C LEU A 127 -30.65 2.50 15.50
N SER A 128 -30.19 1.27 15.31
CA SER A 128 -30.98 0.06 15.59
C SER A 128 -31.27 -0.14 17.07
N MET A 129 -30.45 0.45 17.94
CA MET A 129 -30.63 0.42 19.40
C MET A 129 -31.78 1.30 19.88
N ASN A 130 -32.22 2.29 19.07
CA ASN A 130 -33.26 3.23 19.42
C ASN A 130 -34.51 3.01 18.56
N SER A 131 -35.69 3.27 19.15
CA SER A 131 -36.97 3.16 18.47
C SER A 131 -37.39 4.52 17.93
N TYR A 132 -37.51 4.66 16.61
CA TYR A 132 -37.91 5.89 15.93
C TYR A 132 -39.22 5.72 15.15
N ALA A 133 -39.99 6.81 14.99
CA ALA A 133 -41.16 6.84 14.11
C ALA A 133 -40.78 6.50 12.66
N SER A 134 -41.67 5.87 11.91
CA SER A 134 -41.39 5.38 10.56
C SER A 134 -40.88 6.46 9.58
N GLU A 135 -41.40 7.68 9.69
CA GLU A 135 -40.98 8.81 8.84
C GLU A 135 -39.59 9.30 9.23
N LEU A 136 -39.32 9.46 10.54
CA LEU A 136 -38.02 9.86 11.05
C LEU A 136 -36.95 8.80 10.72
N ARG A 137 -37.30 7.53 10.83
CA ARG A 137 -36.39 6.42 10.46
C ARG A 137 -35.98 6.45 8.99
N ARG A 138 -36.94 6.74 8.07
CA ARG A 138 -36.62 6.89 6.63
C ARG A 138 -35.67 8.06 6.39
N ALA A 139 -35.89 9.19 7.07
CA ALA A 139 -35.01 10.35 6.99
C ALA A 139 -33.60 10.04 7.51
N LEU A 140 -33.46 9.39 8.66
CA LEU A 140 -32.20 8.98 9.27
C LEU A 140 -31.40 8.03 8.34
N LEU A 141 -32.03 7.02 7.77
CA LEU A 141 -31.38 6.09 6.85
C LEU A 141 -30.87 6.80 5.57
N LYS A 142 -31.64 7.74 5.02
CA LYS A 142 -31.21 8.52 3.85
C LYS A 142 -30.03 9.43 4.18
N LEU A 143 -30.06 10.12 5.35
CA LEU A 143 -29.00 10.99 5.81
C LEU A 143 -27.69 10.22 5.96
N ILE A 144 -27.68 9.06 6.64
CA ILE A 144 -26.47 8.25 6.83
C ILE A 144 -25.88 7.79 5.50
N ARG A 145 -26.72 7.35 4.56
CA ARG A 145 -26.24 6.93 3.22
C ARG A 145 -25.74 8.08 2.36
N SER A 146 -26.05 9.33 2.74
CA SER A 146 -25.64 10.55 2.03
C SER A 146 -24.42 11.22 2.64
N LEU A 147 -23.85 10.62 3.69
CA LEU A 147 -22.58 11.08 4.28
C LEU A 147 -21.41 10.78 3.33
N ASP A 148 -20.44 11.70 3.31
CA ASP A 148 -19.17 11.55 2.60
C ASP A 148 -18.21 10.64 3.40
N GLU A 149 -17.13 10.21 2.79
CA GLU A 149 -16.04 9.42 3.43
C GLU A 149 -15.44 10.11 4.67
N ASP A 150 -15.49 11.43 4.72
CA ASP A 150 -15.05 12.24 5.88
C ASP A 150 -16.12 12.37 6.97
N GLY A 151 -17.37 11.92 6.73
CA GLY A 151 -18.52 12.04 7.64
C GLY A 151 -19.33 13.33 7.51
N TYR A 152 -19.12 14.12 6.45
CA TYR A 152 -19.85 15.35 6.17
C TYR A 152 -21.11 15.14 5.35
N LEU A 153 -22.13 15.99 5.59
CA LEU A 153 -23.33 16.06 4.79
C LEU A 153 -23.21 17.19 3.75
N ARG A 154 -22.99 16.83 2.48
CA ARG A 154 -22.84 17.83 1.40
C ARG A 154 -24.14 18.14 0.66
N ILE A 155 -25.16 17.30 0.80
CA ILE A 155 -26.44 17.46 0.11
C ILE A 155 -27.30 18.49 0.88
N PRO A 156 -27.92 19.44 0.19
CA PRO A 156 -28.85 20.40 0.81
C PRO A 156 -30.06 19.69 1.43
N LEU A 157 -30.43 20.04 2.67
CA LEU A 157 -31.57 19.42 3.38
C LEU A 157 -32.89 19.59 2.65
N ALA A 158 -33.08 20.70 1.93
CA ALA A 158 -34.31 20.96 1.14
C ALA A 158 -34.46 19.96 -0.01
N GLU A 159 -33.38 19.54 -0.64
CA GLU A 159 -33.39 18.53 -1.71
C GLU A 159 -33.76 17.16 -1.14
N MET A 160 -33.22 16.80 0.02
CA MET A 160 -33.59 15.55 0.70
C MET A 160 -35.05 15.53 1.17
N ALA A 161 -35.58 16.66 1.62
CA ALA A 161 -37.00 16.80 2.00
C ALA A 161 -37.92 16.58 0.81
N ALA A 162 -37.55 17.12 -0.35
CA ALA A 162 -38.30 16.92 -1.59
C ALA A 162 -38.25 15.46 -2.08
N ASP A 163 -37.10 14.83 -2.04
CA ASP A 163 -36.91 13.41 -2.43
C ASP A 163 -37.75 12.45 -1.59
N LEU A 164 -37.82 12.68 -0.29
CA LEU A 164 -38.54 11.82 0.65
C LEU A 164 -40.01 12.19 0.82
N HIS A 165 -40.46 13.32 0.25
CA HIS A 165 -41.79 13.92 0.47
C HIS A 165 -42.10 14.12 1.95
N LEU A 166 -41.08 14.56 2.74
CA LEU A 166 -41.20 14.84 4.17
C LEU A 166 -41.12 16.35 4.44
N SER A 167 -41.61 16.78 5.61
CA SER A 167 -41.46 18.16 6.03
C SER A 167 -40.02 18.47 6.42
N ASN A 168 -39.61 19.73 6.23
CA ASN A 168 -38.25 20.17 6.65
C ASN A 168 -38.00 19.93 8.14
N ASP A 169 -39.03 20.09 8.99
CA ASP A 169 -38.90 19.88 10.44
C ASP A 169 -38.48 18.45 10.79
N VAL A 170 -38.99 17.44 10.04
CA VAL A 170 -38.61 16.02 10.25
C VAL A 170 -37.17 15.79 9.82
N ILE A 171 -36.70 16.43 8.76
CA ILE A 171 -35.33 16.33 8.29
C ILE A 171 -34.36 16.99 9.26
N ASP A 172 -34.70 18.18 9.79
CA ASP A 172 -33.90 18.88 10.79
C ASP A 172 -33.83 18.09 12.11
N GLN A 173 -34.95 17.48 12.51
CA GLN A 173 -34.96 16.55 13.64
C GLN A 173 -34.06 15.32 13.38
N ALA A 174 -34.14 14.73 12.20
CA ALA A 174 -33.29 13.61 11.82
C ALA A 174 -31.81 14.00 11.83
N LEU A 175 -31.45 15.18 11.31
CA LEU A 175 -30.08 15.67 11.35
C LEU A 175 -29.58 15.84 12.78
N SER A 176 -30.40 16.41 13.67
CA SER A 176 -30.03 16.57 15.07
C SER A 176 -29.81 15.23 15.81
N GLU A 177 -30.52 14.19 15.40
CA GLU A 177 -30.29 12.83 15.94
C GLU A 177 -29.01 12.19 15.37
N VAL A 178 -28.71 12.36 14.06
CA VAL A 178 -27.43 11.89 13.48
C VAL A 178 -26.23 12.57 14.12
N GLN A 179 -26.32 13.88 14.41
CA GLN A 179 -25.25 14.64 15.05
C GLN A 179 -24.98 14.24 16.52
N LYS A 180 -25.87 13.47 17.14
CA LYS A 180 -25.67 12.91 18.49
C LYS A 180 -24.98 11.56 18.50
N LEU A 181 -24.86 10.91 17.32
CA LEU A 181 -24.23 9.61 17.19
C LEU A 181 -22.70 9.70 17.33
N ASP A 182 -22.05 8.58 17.61
CA ASP A 182 -20.60 8.45 17.72
C ASP A 182 -20.03 7.94 16.37
N PRO A 183 -18.98 8.59 15.83
CA PRO A 183 -18.12 9.62 16.40
C PRO A 183 -18.70 11.05 16.36
N PRO A 184 -18.37 11.89 17.36
CA PRO A 184 -18.89 13.25 17.44
C PRO A 184 -18.40 14.09 16.25
N GLY A 185 -19.31 14.89 15.66
CA GLY A 185 -19.03 15.73 14.49
C GLY A 185 -19.53 15.16 13.18
N VAL A 186 -20.04 13.92 13.15
CA VAL A 186 -20.69 13.31 11.98
C VAL A 186 -21.98 14.07 11.63
N GLY A 187 -22.28 14.17 10.33
CA GLY A 187 -23.45 14.90 9.84
C GLY A 187 -23.30 16.43 9.83
N ALA A 188 -22.10 16.94 10.03
CA ALA A 188 -21.80 18.36 9.90
C ALA A 188 -21.79 18.79 8.42
N ARG A 189 -22.24 20.02 8.12
CA ARG A 189 -22.27 20.61 6.76
C ARG A 189 -20.99 21.38 6.44
N SER A 190 -20.22 21.75 7.48
CA SER A 190 -18.99 22.51 7.36
C SER A 190 -17.98 22.11 8.43
N LEU A 191 -16.69 22.43 8.20
CA LEU A 191 -15.63 22.21 9.18
C LEU A 191 -15.94 22.92 10.51
N VAL A 192 -16.44 24.13 10.46
CA VAL A 192 -16.82 24.92 11.65
C VAL A 192 -17.88 24.19 12.46
N GLU A 193 -18.94 23.70 11.81
CA GLU A 193 -20.00 22.93 12.46
C GLU A 193 -19.47 21.63 13.06
N CYS A 194 -18.61 20.91 12.36
CA CYS A 194 -17.98 19.69 12.84
C CYS A 194 -17.18 19.91 14.12
N LEU A 195 -16.33 20.92 14.14
CA LEU A 195 -15.53 21.24 15.33
C LEU A 195 -16.41 21.72 16.49
N CYS A 196 -17.47 22.50 16.23
CA CYS A 196 -18.41 22.95 17.26
C CYS A 196 -19.19 21.79 17.90
N LEU A 197 -19.57 20.79 17.12
CA LEU A 197 -20.27 19.58 17.60
C LEU A 197 -19.39 18.73 18.52
N GLN A 198 -18.08 18.72 18.30
CA GLN A 198 -17.13 17.97 19.14
C GLN A 198 -16.87 18.61 20.50
N VAL A 199 -17.19 19.91 20.68
CA VAL A 199 -17.01 20.59 21.98
C VAL A 199 -18.09 20.13 22.96
N PRO A 200 -17.74 19.46 24.09
CA PRO A 200 -18.71 18.95 25.03
C PRO A 200 -19.58 20.06 25.61
N LEU A 201 -20.89 19.83 25.80
CA LEU A 201 -21.84 20.76 26.35
C LEU A 201 -21.45 21.26 27.77
N ARG A 202 -20.74 20.43 28.53
CA ARG A 202 -20.32 20.73 29.91
C ARG A 202 -18.92 21.40 29.99
N HIS A 203 -18.30 21.73 28.83
CA HIS A 203 -16.97 22.37 28.88
C HIS A 203 -17.09 23.80 29.47
N PRO A 204 -16.27 24.18 30.46
CA PRO A 204 -16.41 25.46 31.17
C PRO A 204 -16.19 26.69 30.28
N GLU A 205 -15.46 26.55 29.18
CA GLU A 205 -15.16 27.63 28.24
C GLU A 205 -15.81 27.41 26.85
N ARG A 206 -16.89 26.62 26.80
CA ARG A 206 -17.55 26.23 25.54
C ARG A 206 -17.93 27.44 24.68
N ASP A 207 -18.59 28.42 25.26
CA ASP A 207 -19.07 29.60 24.51
C ASP A 207 -17.93 30.39 23.86
N LEU A 208 -16.79 30.45 24.56
CA LEU A 208 -15.60 31.10 24.03
C LEU A 208 -14.95 30.28 22.93
N ILE A 209 -14.85 28.94 23.10
CA ILE A 209 -14.30 28.03 22.11
C ILE A 209 -15.16 28.05 20.83
N VAL A 210 -16.49 27.99 20.97
CA VAL A 210 -17.42 28.03 19.82
C VAL A 210 -17.28 29.36 19.08
N ARG A 211 -17.17 30.50 19.76
CA ARG A 211 -16.91 31.80 19.12
C ARG A 211 -15.59 31.84 18.37
N VAL A 212 -14.53 31.32 18.98
CA VAL A 212 -13.22 31.25 18.35
C VAL A 212 -13.28 30.40 17.06
N ILE A 213 -13.99 29.29 17.08
CA ILE A 213 -14.14 28.41 15.92
C ILE A 213 -15.02 29.04 14.83
N SER A 214 -16.16 29.68 15.23
CA SER A 214 -17.13 30.21 14.27
C SER A 214 -16.62 31.49 13.57
N ASP A 215 -16.02 32.42 14.33
CA ASP A 215 -15.77 33.77 13.81
C ASP A 215 -14.30 34.01 13.48
N HIS A 216 -13.36 33.31 14.12
CA HIS A 216 -11.94 33.65 14.06
C HIS A 216 -11.03 32.52 13.55
N LEU A 217 -11.58 31.39 13.06
CA LEU A 217 -10.78 30.24 12.60
C LEU A 217 -9.81 30.64 11.48
N SER A 218 -10.26 31.44 10.51
CA SER A 218 -9.44 31.91 9.39
C SER A 218 -8.34 32.87 9.82
N ASP A 219 -8.59 33.74 10.79
CA ASP A 219 -7.62 34.71 11.31
C ASP A 219 -6.54 33.98 12.14
N LEU A 220 -6.92 32.95 12.88
CA LEU A 220 -6.00 32.11 13.63
C LEU A 220 -5.11 31.29 12.71
N ALA A 221 -5.66 30.74 11.62
CA ALA A 221 -4.89 30.06 10.59
C ALA A 221 -3.87 31.00 9.91
N ALA A 222 -4.22 32.29 9.78
CA ALA A 222 -3.31 33.32 9.28
C ALA A 222 -2.29 33.83 10.32
N GLY A 223 -2.31 33.31 11.55
CA GLY A 223 -1.39 33.68 12.64
C GLY A 223 -1.68 35.02 13.32
N ARG A 224 -2.90 35.58 13.18
CA ARG A 224 -3.29 36.90 13.72
C ARG A 224 -3.72 36.86 15.17
N PHE A 225 -2.97 36.19 16.04
CA PHE A 225 -3.35 35.96 17.46
C PHE A 225 -3.64 37.22 18.24
N ARG A 226 -2.89 38.30 18.01
CA ARG A 226 -3.06 39.58 18.74
C ARG A 226 -4.36 40.31 18.41
N SER A 227 -4.80 40.24 17.14
CA SER A 227 -6.08 40.87 16.74
C SER A 227 -7.25 40.13 17.38
N VAL A 228 -7.27 38.82 17.29
CA VAL A 228 -8.31 37.97 17.87
C VAL A 228 -8.35 38.09 19.41
N SER A 229 -7.18 38.10 20.07
CA SER A 229 -7.10 38.31 21.53
C SER A 229 -7.73 39.63 21.98
N ARG A 230 -7.51 40.71 21.21
CA ARG A 230 -8.07 42.04 21.52
C ARG A 230 -9.58 42.10 21.26
N GLU A 231 -10.05 41.48 20.19
CA GLU A 231 -11.46 41.45 19.79
C GLU A 231 -12.31 40.63 20.75
N LEU A 232 -11.80 39.50 21.20
CA LEU A 232 -12.46 38.65 22.21
C LEU A 232 -12.26 39.12 23.66
N GLY A 233 -11.41 40.11 23.90
CA GLY A 233 -11.09 40.60 25.26
C GLY A 233 -10.39 39.56 26.13
N VAL A 234 -9.66 38.60 25.55
CA VAL A 234 -9.05 37.48 26.28
C VAL A 234 -7.53 37.61 26.24
N SER A 235 -6.83 37.17 27.29
CA SER A 235 -5.36 37.16 27.30
C SER A 235 -4.79 36.19 26.24
N GLU A 236 -3.63 36.55 25.64
CA GLU A 236 -2.95 35.70 24.64
C GLU A 236 -2.68 34.29 25.17
N GLY A 237 -2.37 34.14 26.48
CA GLY A 237 -2.13 32.85 27.10
C GLY A 237 -3.39 31.97 27.18
N LYS A 238 -4.57 32.61 27.36
CA LYS A 238 -5.85 31.91 27.37
C LYS A 238 -6.23 31.48 25.95
N LEU A 239 -6.01 32.36 24.95
CA LEU A 239 -6.25 32.06 23.54
C LEU A 239 -5.37 30.87 23.05
N ARG A 240 -4.11 30.81 23.48
CA ARG A 240 -3.23 29.67 23.14
C ARG A 240 -3.74 28.35 23.70
N ARG A 241 -4.22 28.32 24.94
CA ARG A 241 -4.82 27.10 25.52
C ARG A 241 -6.05 26.64 24.73
N ILE A 242 -6.89 27.59 24.30
CA ILE A 242 -8.04 27.26 23.43
C ILE A 242 -7.60 26.71 22.10
N LEU A 243 -6.55 27.28 21.51
CA LEU A 243 -5.98 26.75 20.27
C LEU A 243 -5.38 25.35 20.43
N ASP A 244 -4.64 25.12 21.53
CA ASP A 244 -4.12 23.79 21.84
C ASP A 244 -5.28 22.78 21.99
N TYR A 245 -6.41 23.19 22.57
CA TYR A 245 -7.61 22.36 22.63
C TYR A 245 -8.24 22.14 21.25
N VAL A 246 -8.39 23.17 20.41
CA VAL A 246 -8.91 23.05 19.04
C VAL A 246 -8.02 22.14 18.21
N HIS A 247 -6.71 22.13 18.41
CA HIS A 247 -5.80 21.19 17.76
C HIS A 247 -5.99 19.72 18.18
N THR A 248 -6.66 19.44 19.28
CA THR A 248 -7.02 18.07 19.68
C THR A 248 -8.34 17.61 19.07
N LEU A 249 -9.11 18.51 18.43
CA LEU A 249 -10.36 18.17 17.75
C LEU A 249 -10.05 17.61 16.35
N GLU A 250 -10.92 16.70 15.91
CA GLU A 250 -10.71 15.99 14.65
C GLU A 250 -11.50 16.60 13.50
N PRO A 251 -10.82 17.11 12.46
CA PRO A 251 -11.49 17.67 11.29
C PRO A 251 -12.21 16.62 10.45
N ARG A 252 -11.87 15.34 10.58
CA ARG A 252 -12.42 14.22 9.80
C ARG A 252 -12.80 13.05 10.69
N PRO A 253 -13.96 13.12 11.36
CA PRO A 253 -14.33 12.15 12.39
C PRO A 253 -14.47 10.72 11.85
N ALA A 254 -14.86 10.57 10.59
CA ALA A 254 -14.98 9.26 9.95
C ALA A 254 -13.62 8.57 9.73
N GLN A 255 -12.59 9.29 9.34
CA GLN A 255 -11.29 8.71 9.01
C GLN A 255 -10.56 8.12 10.22
N LEU A 256 -10.70 8.69 11.40
CA LEU A 256 -10.06 8.17 12.62
C LEU A 256 -10.70 6.88 13.14
N ALA A 257 -12.03 6.81 13.07
CA ALA A 257 -12.77 5.67 13.59
C ALA A 257 -12.89 4.52 12.57
N PHE A 258 -12.87 4.86 11.27
CA PHE A 258 -13.19 3.95 10.18
C PHE A 258 -12.27 4.16 8.96
N SER A 259 -11.01 4.52 9.19
CA SER A 259 -10.05 4.52 8.08
C SER A 259 -9.92 3.10 7.57
N ASP A 260 -10.41 2.91 6.37
CA ASP A 260 -10.26 1.70 5.55
C ASP A 260 -8.81 1.49 5.09
N GLU A 261 -7.87 2.20 5.70
CA GLU A 261 -6.47 1.89 5.59
C GLU A 261 -6.22 0.57 6.36
N GLN A 262 -6.75 -0.52 5.79
CA GLN A 262 -6.15 -1.83 6.07
C GLN A 262 -4.65 -1.64 5.89
N PRO A 263 -3.84 -1.89 6.91
CA PRO A 263 -2.41 -1.79 6.77
C PRO A 263 -2.05 -2.66 5.56
N SER A 264 -1.73 -2.04 4.43
CA SER A 264 -1.35 -2.77 3.23
C SER A 264 -0.06 -3.52 3.57
N TYR A 265 -0.19 -4.80 3.89
CA TYR A 265 0.96 -5.66 4.13
C TYR A 265 1.73 -5.78 2.83
N ILE A 266 2.88 -5.13 2.80
CA ILE A 266 3.79 -5.23 1.67
C ILE A 266 4.46 -6.59 1.73
N VAL A 267 4.11 -7.47 0.78
CA VAL A 267 4.81 -8.74 0.61
C VAL A 267 6.12 -8.45 -0.13
N PRO A 268 7.29 -8.68 0.49
CA PRO A 268 8.57 -8.42 -0.16
C PRO A 268 8.83 -9.44 -1.26
N ASP A 269 9.39 -9.00 -2.39
CA ASP A 269 9.80 -9.88 -3.50
C ASP A 269 11.11 -10.62 -3.22
N ILE A 270 12.02 -9.97 -2.48
CA ILE A 270 13.38 -10.43 -2.19
C ILE A 270 13.56 -10.52 -0.69
N ILE A 271 14.13 -11.63 -0.23
CA ILE A 271 14.46 -11.84 1.19
C ILE A 271 15.97 -11.97 1.31
N VAL A 272 16.56 -11.15 2.19
CA VAL A 272 17.99 -11.15 2.51
C VAL A 272 18.18 -11.55 3.95
N ARG A 273 18.90 -12.65 4.18
CA ARG A 273 19.19 -13.17 5.53
C ARG A 273 20.66 -13.52 5.65
N TRP A 274 21.19 -13.41 6.87
CA TRP A 274 22.53 -13.85 7.20
C TRP A 274 22.49 -15.33 7.58
N VAL A 275 23.09 -16.19 6.75
CA VAL A 275 23.12 -17.65 6.94
C VAL A 275 24.51 -18.15 6.57
N ASP A 276 25.07 -19.07 7.38
CA ASP A 276 26.38 -19.70 7.15
C ASP A 276 27.52 -18.68 6.91
N ASN A 277 27.54 -17.61 7.69
CA ASN A 277 28.52 -16.53 7.60
C ASN A 277 28.55 -15.78 6.25
N ALA A 278 27.42 -15.79 5.53
CA ALA A 278 27.25 -15.08 4.26
C ALA A 278 25.84 -14.51 4.12
N TRP A 279 25.70 -13.44 3.34
CA TRP A 279 24.40 -12.91 2.98
C TRP A 279 23.75 -13.78 1.91
N ARG A 280 22.65 -14.42 2.26
CA ARG A 280 21.85 -15.25 1.35
C ARG A 280 20.66 -14.47 0.82
N VAL A 281 20.49 -14.48 -0.51
CA VAL A 281 19.40 -13.82 -1.21
C VAL A 281 18.45 -14.87 -1.75
N THR A 282 17.17 -14.80 -1.40
CA THR A 282 16.11 -15.67 -1.87
C THR A 282 14.95 -14.84 -2.40
N LEU A 283 14.16 -15.38 -3.33
CA LEU A 283 12.92 -14.77 -3.81
C LEU A 283 11.74 -15.35 -3.05
N THR A 284 10.79 -14.49 -2.72
CA THR A 284 9.51 -14.89 -2.12
C THR A 284 8.72 -15.72 -3.14
N GLY A 285 8.02 -16.74 -2.68
CA GLY A 285 7.20 -17.57 -3.56
C GLY A 285 7.97 -18.47 -4.52
N SER A 286 9.29 -18.57 -4.42
CA SER A 286 10.07 -19.44 -5.30
C SER A 286 9.65 -20.91 -5.25
N ARG A 287 8.95 -21.33 -4.19
CA ARG A 287 8.37 -22.68 -4.05
C ARG A 287 6.93 -22.77 -4.56
N ARG A 288 6.17 -21.67 -4.57
CA ARG A 288 4.78 -21.66 -5.06
C ARG A 288 4.65 -21.61 -6.57
N HIS A 289 5.64 -21.06 -7.27
CA HIS A 289 5.61 -20.85 -8.72
C HIS A 289 6.45 -21.89 -9.46
N HIS A 290 6.37 -23.17 -9.07
CA HIS A 290 6.96 -24.27 -9.82
C HIS A 290 5.99 -24.74 -10.91
N LEU A 291 6.05 -24.07 -12.06
CA LEU A 291 5.26 -24.44 -13.20
C LEU A 291 5.86 -25.64 -13.90
N ARG A 292 5.03 -26.59 -14.26
CA ARG A 292 5.40 -27.78 -15.01
C ARG A 292 4.42 -28.03 -16.15
N VAL A 293 4.92 -28.65 -17.21
CA VAL A 293 4.05 -29.14 -18.28
C VAL A 293 3.54 -30.50 -17.87
N ASN A 294 2.20 -30.68 -17.86
CA ASN A 294 1.55 -31.93 -17.51
C ASN A 294 2.02 -33.08 -18.43
N ALA A 295 2.50 -34.17 -17.82
CA ALA A 295 3.03 -35.34 -18.52
C ALA A 295 1.97 -36.05 -19.39
N TYR A 296 0.72 -36.06 -18.95
CA TYR A 296 -0.39 -36.67 -19.68
C TYR A 296 -0.57 -36.06 -21.08
N TYR A 297 -0.57 -34.74 -21.17
CA TYR A 297 -0.69 -34.08 -22.50
C TYR A 297 0.56 -34.26 -23.37
N GLN A 298 1.73 -34.43 -22.76
CA GLN A 298 2.95 -34.76 -23.53
C GLN A 298 2.88 -36.17 -24.11
N GLU A 299 2.40 -37.15 -23.34
CA GLU A 299 2.20 -38.50 -23.81
C GLU A 299 1.11 -38.59 -24.88
N MET A 300 0.00 -37.88 -24.70
CA MET A 300 -1.08 -37.80 -25.67
C MET A 300 -0.61 -37.23 -27.03
N MET A 301 0.26 -36.23 -26.99
CA MET A 301 0.89 -35.69 -28.19
C MET A 301 1.81 -36.74 -28.88
N ASN A 302 2.58 -37.51 -28.09
CA ASN A 302 3.50 -38.53 -28.60
C ASN A 302 2.78 -39.74 -29.19
N GLN A 303 1.60 -40.09 -28.68
CA GLN A 303 0.80 -41.24 -29.15
C GLN A 303 -0.05 -40.93 -30.38
N GLY A 304 -0.03 -39.69 -30.89
CA GLY A 304 -0.76 -39.29 -32.08
C GLY A 304 -2.26 -39.22 -31.85
N ALA A 305 -2.72 -38.23 -31.09
CA ALA A 305 -4.15 -38.01 -30.86
C ALA A 305 -4.94 -37.84 -32.17
N ALA A 306 -6.16 -38.29 -32.16
CA ALA A 306 -6.97 -38.67 -33.32
C ALA A 306 -7.31 -37.60 -34.39
N ASN A 307 -7.07 -36.29 -34.11
CA ASN A 307 -7.37 -35.20 -35.06
C ASN A 307 -6.17 -34.24 -35.21
N GLU A 308 -5.81 -33.90 -36.47
CA GLU A 308 -4.75 -32.94 -36.80
C GLU A 308 -4.95 -31.57 -36.10
N GLU A 309 -6.17 -31.06 -36.08
CA GLU A 309 -6.52 -29.80 -35.40
C GLU A 309 -6.24 -29.84 -33.90
N ALA A 310 -6.56 -30.95 -33.23
CA ALA A 310 -6.29 -31.16 -31.82
C ALA A 310 -4.78 -31.26 -31.51
N GLN A 311 -4.02 -31.90 -32.45
CA GLN A 311 -2.57 -31.97 -32.31
C GLN A 311 -1.91 -30.62 -32.45
N ASP A 312 -2.33 -29.80 -33.41
CA ASP A 312 -1.77 -28.44 -33.58
C ASP A 312 -2.12 -27.51 -32.41
N TYR A 313 -3.33 -27.61 -31.89
CA TYR A 313 -3.72 -26.89 -30.66
C TYR A 313 -2.85 -27.30 -29.46
N LEU A 314 -2.67 -28.58 -29.21
CA LEU A 314 -1.83 -29.09 -28.11
C LEU A 314 -0.36 -28.68 -28.29
N LYS A 315 0.18 -28.76 -29.51
CA LYS A 315 1.56 -28.29 -29.80
C LYS A 315 1.72 -26.81 -29.47
N GLN A 316 0.76 -25.97 -29.85
CA GLN A 316 0.78 -24.54 -29.57
C GLN A 316 0.76 -24.31 -28.06
N LYS A 317 -0.19 -24.92 -27.32
CA LYS A 317 -0.32 -24.77 -25.87
C LYS A 317 0.90 -25.30 -25.11
N ILE A 318 1.51 -26.40 -25.53
CA ILE A 318 2.76 -26.90 -24.95
C ILE A 318 3.93 -25.93 -25.20
N ASN A 319 4.02 -25.35 -26.40
CA ASN A 319 5.05 -24.36 -26.71
C ASN A 319 4.89 -23.09 -25.89
N ASP A 320 3.66 -22.59 -25.74
CA ASP A 320 3.34 -21.42 -24.92
C ASP A 320 3.70 -21.70 -23.45
N ALA A 321 3.35 -22.87 -22.92
CA ALA A 321 3.70 -23.29 -21.57
C ALA A 321 5.23 -23.33 -21.37
N ARG A 322 5.97 -23.95 -22.27
CA ARG A 322 7.45 -24.02 -22.22
C ARG A 322 8.09 -22.62 -22.31
N GLN A 323 7.48 -21.73 -23.09
CA GLN A 323 7.97 -20.37 -23.23
C GLN A 323 7.74 -19.59 -21.94
N LEU A 324 6.57 -19.71 -21.31
CA LEU A 324 6.27 -19.10 -20.04
C LEU A 324 7.25 -19.58 -18.96
N ILE A 325 7.48 -20.88 -18.82
CA ILE A 325 8.43 -21.45 -17.87
C ILE A 325 9.83 -20.84 -18.07
N ARG A 326 10.33 -20.82 -19.31
CA ARG A 326 11.64 -20.21 -19.61
C ARG A 326 11.70 -18.73 -19.29
N ASN A 327 10.62 -17.99 -19.49
CA ASN A 327 10.55 -16.58 -19.15
C ASN A 327 10.57 -16.37 -17.63
N MET A 328 9.89 -17.23 -16.86
CA MET A 328 9.92 -17.24 -15.40
C MET A 328 11.31 -17.55 -14.85
N ASP A 329 12.01 -18.55 -15.41
CA ASP A 329 13.37 -18.88 -14.99
C ASP A 329 14.33 -17.70 -15.26
N ARG A 330 14.26 -17.09 -16.43
CA ARG A 330 15.06 -15.91 -16.79
C ARG A 330 14.76 -14.72 -15.87
N ARG A 331 13.49 -14.49 -15.55
CA ARG A 331 13.10 -13.46 -14.59
C ARG A 331 13.76 -13.72 -13.22
N ARG A 332 13.64 -14.95 -12.71
CA ARG A 332 14.21 -15.38 -11.44
C ARG A 332 15.72 -15.19 -11.42
N GLU A 333 16.44 -15.68 -12.41
CA GLU A 333 17.89 -15.52 -12.55
C GLU A 333 18.32 -14.06 -12.59
N THR A 334 17.61 -13.21 -13.36
CA THR A 334 17.91 -11.79 -13.49
C THR A 334 17.74 -11.08 -12.17
N ILE A 335 16.61 -11.28 -11.47
CA ILE A 335 16.35 -10.62 -10.18
C ILE A 335 17.34 -11.07 -9.12
N ILE A 336 17.63 -12.38 -9.02
CA ILE A 336 18.64 -12.91 -8.07
C ILE A 336 20.03 -12.33 -8.36
N LYS A 337 20.42 -12.24 -9.63
CA LYS A 337 21.73 -11.69 -10.04
C LYS A 337 21.85 -10.22 -9.62
N VAL A 338 20.86 -9.40 -9.94
CA VAL A 338 20.81 -7.97 -9.55
C VAL A 338 20.81 -7.82 -8.04
N ALA A 339 20.00 -8.61 -7.32
CA ALA A 339 19.90 -8.56 -5.87
C ALA A 339 21.19 -8.99 -5.17
N LYS A 340 21.90 -10.00 -5.66
CA LYS A 340 23.21 -10.43 -5.12
C LYS A 340 24.24 -9.32 -5.23
N ILE A 341 24.34 -8.66 -6.39
CA ILE A 341 25.27 -7.54 -6.61
C ILE A 341 24.91 -6.39 -5.67
N MET A 342 23.63 -6.05 -5.57
CA MET A 342 23.16 -5.00 -4.66
C MET A 342 23.52 -5.31 -3.20
N VAL A 343 23.24 -6.51 -2.73
CA VAL A 343 23.52 -6.95 -1.35
C VAL A 343 25.02 -6.90 -1.07
N HIS A 344 25.85 -7.38 -1.97
CA HIS A 344 27.31 -7.33 -1.83
C HIS A 344 27.83 -5.90 -1.73
N ARG A 345 27.33 -4.99 -2.56
CA ARG A 345 27.70 -3.56 -2.51
C ARG A 345 27.17 -2.86 -1.25
N GLN A 346 26.10 -3.36 -0.64
CA GLN A 346 25.42 -2.77 0.51
C GLN A 346 25.67 -3.54 1.83
N GLU A 347 26.73 -4.34 1.90
CA GLU A 347 27.09 -5.07 3.14
C GLU A 347 27.26 -4.13 4.34
N GLY A 348 27.84 -2.93 4.13
CA GLY A 348 27.94 -1.91 5.16
C GLY A 348 26.60 -1.50 5.74
N PHE A 349 25.62 -1.24 4.88
CA PHE A 349 24.24 -0.93 5.29
C PHE A 349 23.60 -2.08 6.07
N LEU A 350 23.73 -3.30 5.60
CA LEU A 350 23.13 -4.48 6.25
C LEU A 350 23.70 -4.70 7.65
N ASN A 351 25.01 -4.44 7.84
CA ASN A 351 25.70 -4.62 9.12
C ASN A 351 25.51 -3.42 10.06
N ARG A 352 25.71 -2.18 9.58
CA ARG A 352 25.80 -0.97 10.41
C ARG A 352 24.65 0.02 10.23
N GLY A 353 23.87 -0.09 9.15
CA GLY A 353 22.70 0.73 8.90
C GLY A 353 22.92 1.89 7.94
N LEU A 354 22.04 2.89 8.02
CA LEU A 354 21.97 4.02 7.06
C LEU A 354 23.28 4.81 6.92
N GLU A 355 24.11 4.82 7.95
CA GLU A 355 25.38 5.55 7.97
C GLU A 355 26.38 5.01 6.95
N GLU A 356 26.32 3.70 6.66
CA GLU A 356 27.21 3.03 5.70
C GLU A 356 26.50 2.67 4.38
N LEU A 357 25.36 3.29 4.09
CA LEU A 357 24.68 3.11 2.82
C LEU A 357 25.51 3.71 1.68
N GLN A 358 26.08 2.85 0.84
CA GLN A 358 26.87 3.29 -0.30
C GLN A 358 25.97 3.74 -1.46
N PRO A 359 26.30 4.83 -2.14
CA PRO A 359 25.59 5.23 -3.36
C PRO A 359 25.86 4.21 -4.46
N LEU A 360 24.78 3.70 -5.06
CA LEU A 360 24.82 2.71 -6.14
C LEU A 360 24.00 3.21 -7.32
N THR A 361 24.53 3.09 -8.53
CA THR A 361 23.82 3.47 -9.76
C THR A 361 23.36 2.24 -10.52
N LEU A 362 22.24 2.37 -11.26
CA LEU A 362 21.73 1.30 -12.11
C LEU A 362 22.78 0.86 -13.16
N LYS A 363 23.56 1.82 -13.67
CA LYS A 363 24.62 1.55 -14.65
C LYS A 363 25.73 0.67 -14.08
N GLN A 364 26.19 0.92 -12.85
CA GLN A 364 27.23 0.09 -12.21
C GLN A 364 26.75 -1.37 -12.04
N VAL A 365 25.49 -1.55 -11.60
CA VAL A 365 24.93 -2.90 -11.44
C VAL A 365 24.72 -3.56 -12.80
N ALA A 366 24.35 -2.82 -13.83
CA ALA A 366 24.19 -3.32 -15.19
C ALA A 366 25.51 -3.81 -15.77
N GLU A 367 26.58 -3.05 -15.61
CA GLU A 367 27.93 -3.43 -16.05
C GLU A 367 28.44 -4.69 -15.34
N GLU A 368 28.27 -4.76 -14.00
CA GLU A 368 28.70 -5.93 -13.19
C GLU A 368 27.82 -7.18 -13.49
N ALA A 369 26.53 -6.96 -13.73
CA ALA A 369 25.61 -8.03 -14.11
C ALA A 369 25.77 -8.49 -15.58
N GLY A 370 26.43 -7.73 -16.44
CA GLY A 370 26.46 -7.97 -17.88
C GLY A 370 25.08 -7.83 -18.53
N LEU A 371 24.25 -6.90 -18.03
CA LEU A 371 22.89 -6.63 -18.48
C LEU A 371 22.77 -5.19 -18.98
N HIS A 372 21.74 -4.92 -19.77
CA HIS A 372 21.41 -3.55 -20.15
C HIS A 372 20.78 -2.79 -18.96
N GLU A 373 21.06 -1.50 -18.82
CA GLU A 373 20.54 -0.66 -17.75
C GLU A 373 19.00 -0.68 -17.67
N SER A 374 18.32 -0.71 -18.82
CA SER A 374 16.85 -0.83 -18.85
C SER A 374 16.32 -2.13 -18.25
N THR A 375 17.06 -3.24 -18.37
CA THR A 375 16.69 -4.54 -17.80
C THR A 375 16.82 -4.48 -16.26
N VAL A 376 17.90 -3.89 -15.76
CA VAL A 376 18.09 -3.66 -14.31
C VAL A 376 17.02 -2.73 -13.77
N CYS A 377 16.70 -1.65 -14.47
CA CYS A 377 15.63 -0.71 -14.08
C CYS A 377 14.28 -1.43 -13.92
N ARG A 378 13.92 -2.31 -14.87
CA ARG A 378 12.69 -3.12 -14.80
C ARG A 378 12.73 -4.15 -13.68
N ALA A 379 13.87 -4.79 -13.45
CA ALA A 379 14.04 -5.76 -12.37
C ALA A 379 13.91 -5.13 -10.96
N VAL A 380 14.20 -3.83 -10.82
CA VAL A 380 14.18 -3.09 -9.55
C VAL A 380 12.85 -2.36 -9.31
N SER A 381 12.14 -1.97 -10.39
CA SER A 381 10.90 -1.19 -10.27
C SER A 381 9.80 -1.97 -9.58
N GLY A 382 9.09 -1.31 -8.64
CA GLY A 382 7.92 -1.86 -7.96
C GLY A 382 8.19 -3.01 -6.99
N LYS A 383 9.47 -3.33 -6.70
CA LYS A 383 9.84 -4.47 -5.85
C LYS A 383 10.36 -4.04 -4.49
N TYR A 384 10.12 -4.90 -3.50
CA TYR A 384 10.55 -4.71 -2.12
C TYR A 384 11.52 -5.80 -1.69
N VAL A 385 12.44 -5.42 -0.82
CA VAL A 385 13.41 -6.34 -0.21
C VAL A 385 13.22 -6.33 1.30
N ASP A 386 13.11 -7.52 1.87
CA ASP A 386 13.10 -7.75 3.30
C ASP A 386 14.55 -7.99 3.77
N THR A 387 15.01 -7.11 4.66
CA THR A 387 16.33 -7.16 5.27
C THR A 387 16.18 -7.29 6.79
N PRO A 388 17.23 -7.71 7.53
CA PRO A 388 17.20 -7.74 9.00
C PRO A 388 16.92 -6.37 9.64
N ARG A 389 17.04 -5.28 8.87
CA ARG A 389 16.81 -3.90 9.32
C ARG A 389 15.42 -3.37 8.94
N GLY A 390 14.60 -4.17 8.27
CA GLY A 390 13.25 -3.83 7.81
C GLY A 390 13.06 -4.03 6.32
N VAL A 391 11.83 -3.76 5.87
CA VAL A 391 11.42 -3.85 4.48
C VAL A 391 11.67 -2.52 3.78
N TYR A 392 12.40 -2.55 2.68
CA TYR A 392 12.72 -1.37 1.87
C TYR A 392 12.33 -1.59 0.41
N PRO A 393 11.87 -0.55 -0.32
CA PRO A 393 11.78 -0.65 -1.76
C PRO A 393 13.18 -0.83 -2.34
N VAL A 394 13.36 -1.74 -3.30
CA VAL A 394 14.69 -2.02 -3.90
C VAL A 394 15.32 -0.74 -4.46
N ARG A 395 14.49 0.18 -4.95
CA ARG A 395 14.92 1.50 -5.46
C ARG A 395 15.63 2.38 -4.41
N PHE A 396 15.39 2.14 -3.14
CA PHE A 396 16.05 2.85 -2.03
C PHE A 396 17.57 2.75 -2.07
N PHE A 397 18.11 1.61 -2.48
CA PHE A 397 19.55 1.35 -2.57
C PHE A 397 20.21 2.03 -3.78
N PHE A 398 19.42 2.49 -4.75
CA PHE A 398 19.88 3.19 -5.94
C PHE A 398 19.72 4.69 -5.76
N SER A 399 20.72 5.33 -5.19
CA SER A 399 20.71 6.76 -4.91
C SER A 399 21.86 7.49 -5.58
N ARG A 400 21.66 8.78 -5.81
CA ARG A 400 22.74 9.65 -6.30
C ARG A 400 23.84 9.76 -5.26
N SER A 401 25.07 9.81 -5.76
CA SER A 401 26.28 10.03 -4.97
C SER A 401 26.47 11.53 -4.68
N TYR A 402 26.81 11.83 -3.43
CA TYR A 402 27.32 13.12 -3.00
C TYR A 402 28.77 12.92 -2.56
N ALA A 403 29.72 13.53 -3.27
CA ALA A 403 31.13 13.45 -2.92
C ALA A 403 31.38 14.25 -1.63
N GLY A 404 31.85 13.57 -0.60
CA GLY A 404 32.26 14.20 0.66
C GLY A 404 33.66 14.83 0.55
N GLU A 405 33.96 15.76 1.47
CA GLU A 405 35.29 16.36 1.60
C GLU A 405 36.34 15.33 2.06
N ASP A 406 35.89 14.25 2.72
CA ASP A 406 36.72 13.13 3.19
C ASP A 406 37.03 12.08 2.10
N GLY A 407 36.67 12.32 0.85
CA GLY A 407 36.80 11.36 -0.26
C GLY A 407 35.79 10.21 -0.22
N ARG A 408 34.87 10.20 0.73
CA ARG A 408 33.76 9.24 0.80
C ARG A 408 32.58 9.75 -0.01
N ASN A 409 31.85 8.82 -0.59
CA ASN A 409 30.60 9.13 -1.29
C ASN A 409 29.42 8.84 -0.37
N TYR A 410 28.54 9.82 -0.19
CA TYR A 410 27.38 9.71 0.64
C TYR A 410 26.10 9.52 -0.19
N SER A 411 25.18 8.70 0.29
CA SER A 411 23.87 8.48 -0.36
C SER A 411 22.89 9.60 -0.02
N GLY A 412 21.95 9.89 -0.94
CA GLY A 412 20.87 10.84 -0.66
C GLY A 412 19.97 10.47 0.51
N ALA A 413 19.84 9.17 0.82
CA ALA A 413 19.10 8.69 1.98
C ALA A 413 19.82 9.02 3.30
N TYR A 414 21.14 8.87 3.34
CA TYR A 414 21.94 9.28 4.49
C TYR A 414 21.85 10.79 4.74
N VAL A 415 21.94 11.61 3.69
CA VAL A 415 21.79 13.07 3.80
C VAL A 415 20.42 13.44 4.40
N ARG A 416 19.32 12.79 3.95
CA ARG A 416 17.99 13.01 4.51
C ARG A 416 17.91 12.62 5.99
N SER A 417 18.49 11.49 6.37
CA SER A 417 18.55 11.05 7.76
C SER A 417 19.30 12.06 8.65
N LEU A 418 20.43 12.61 8.16
CA LEU A 418 21.16 13.65 8.87
C LEU A 418 20.34 14.94 9.02
N ILE A 419 19.63 15.39 7.98
CA ILE A 419 18.75 16.55 8.07
C ILE A 419 17.65 16.31 9.10
N ALA A 420 17.00 15.14 9.07
CA ALA A 420 15.97 14.77 10.04
C ALA A 420 16.49 14.78 11.49
N SER A 421 17.67 14.21 11.71
CA SER A 421 18.31 14.20 13.05
C SER A 421 18.68 15.60 13.55
N LEU A 422 19.19 16.47 12.66
CA LEU A 422 19.48 17.86 13.00
C LEU A 422 18.24 18.66 13.35
N VAL A 423 17.13 18.46 12.62
CA VAL A 423 15.85 19.12 12.90
C VAL A 423 15.20 18.57 14.16
N ALA A 424 15.32 17.27 14.44
CA ALA A 424 14.80 16.66 15.66
C ALA A 424 15.54 17.14 16.93
N ALA A 425 16.85 17.42 16.80
CA ALA A 425 17.71 17.89 17.88
C ALA A 425 17.72 19.43 18.03
N GLU A 426 17.01 20.18 17.17
CA GLU A 426 17.01 21.65 17.23
C GLU A 426 16.22 22.19 18.42
N ASP A 427 16.65 23.36 18.92
CA ASP A 427 15.87 24.12 19.91
C ASP A 427 14.64 24.78 19.23
N LYS A 428 13.45 24.44 19.71
CA LYS A 428 12.17 24.97 19.21
C LYS A 428 12.01 26.48 19.35
N SER A 429 12.76 27.11 20.28
CA SER A 429 12.81 28.57 20.44
C SER A 429 13.64 29.25 19.35
N SER A 430 14.66 28.54 18.83
CA SER A 430 15.60 29.05 17.82
C SER A 430 15.86 27.99 16.73
N PRO A 431 14.85 27.66 15.88
CA PRO A 431 14.99 26.62 14.88
C PRO A 431 16.03 26.97 13.82
N LEU A 432 16.72 25.96 13.31
CA LEU A 432 17.79 26.10 12.32
C LEU A 432 17.25 26.57 10.97
N SER A 433 17.98 27.48 10.30
CA SER A 433 17.70 27.84 8.92
C SER A 433 18.33 26.82 7.95
N ASP A 434 17.82 26.73 6.71
CA ASP A 434 18.37 25.86 5.68
C ASP A 434 19.88 26.11 5.43
N ARG A 435 20.36 27.34 5.68
CA ARG A 435 21.79 27.70 5.61
C ARG A 435 22.57 27.13 6.81
N GLN A 436 22.01 27.21 8.01
CA GLN A 436 22.66 26.64 9.19
C GLN A 436 22.70 25.10 9.13
N ILE A 437 21.66 24.47 8.54
CA ILE A 437 21.67 23.02 8.27
C ILE A 437 22.75 22.68 7.25
N GLU A 438 22.92 23.48 6.16
CA GLU A 438 24.02 23.33 5.19
C GLU A 438 25.40 23.41 5.86
N GLU A 439 25.61 24.41 6.72
CA GLU A 439 26.87 24.59 7.48
C GLU A 439 27.11 23.40 8.45
N ALA A 440 26.08 22.92 9.12
CA ALA A 440 26.18 21.76 10.01
C ALA A 440 26.48 20.44 9.25
N LEU A 441 25.91 20.27 8.05
CA LEU A 441 26.20 19.11 7.20
C LEU A 441 27.66 19.19 6.66
N ARG A 442 28.11 20.37 6.26
CA ARG A 442 29.49 20.56 5.83
C ARG A 442 30.49 20.28 6.95
N ALA A 443 30.21 20.71 8.18
CA ALA A 443 31.04 20.39 9.35
C ALA A 443 31.14 18.88 9.63
N ARG A 444 30.18 18.09 9.14
CA ARG A 444 30.19 16.61 9.20
C ARG A 444 30.79 15.95 7.96
N GLY A 445 31.43 16.73 7.08
CA GLY A 445 32.08 16.24 5.86
C GLY A 445 31.13 16.01 4.67
N VAL A 446 29.87 16.42 4.75
CA VAL A 446 28.86 16.23 3.70
C VAL A 446 28.51 17.57 3.04
N PRO A 447 29.20 17.99 1.97
CA PRO A 447 28.93 19.27 1.29
C PRO A 447 27.66 19.18 0.43
N VAL A 448 26.56 19.67 0.97
CA VAL A 448 25.27 19.71 0.28
C VAL A 448 24.81 21.14 0.12
N ALA A 449 24.44 21.57 -1.08
CA ALA A 449 23.99 22.95 -1.34
C ALA A 449 22.65 23.24 -0.64
N ARG A 450 22.47 24.48 -0.18
CA ARG A 450 21.23 24.98 0.47
C ARG A 450 19.94 24.60 -0.30
N ARG A 451 19.97 24.68 -1.63
CA ARG A 451 18.80 24.33 -2.46
C ARG A 451 18.43 22.85 -2.32
N THR A 452 19.41 21.96 -2.19
CA THR A 452 19.20 20.53 -1.99
C THR A 452 18.67 20.26 -0.59
N VAL A 453 19.17 20.97 0.45
CA VAL A 453 18.66 20.91 1.82
C VAL A 453 17.19 21.31 1.86
N ALA A 454 16.83 22.45 1.22
CA ALA A 454 15.43 22.90 1.16
C ALA A 454 14.53 21.88 0.45
N LYS A 455 14.99 21.30 -0.68
CA LYS A 455 14.26 20.25 -1.40
C LYS A 455 14.02 19.02 -0.53
N TYR A 456 15.06 18.50 0.13
CA TYR A 456 14.92 17.32 1.00
C TYR A 456 14.04 17.58 2.22
N ARG A 457 14.12 18.77 2.81
CA ARG A 457 13.24 19.18 3.90
C ARG A 457 11.77 19.19 3.44
N ASP A 458 11.49 19.76 2.26
CA ASP A 458 10.13 19.81 1.70
C ASP A 458 9.63 18.38 1.34
N GLU A 459 10.47 17.50 0.79
CA GLU A 459 10.16 16.09 0.50
C GLU A 459 9.83 15.28 1.78
N MET A 460 10.45 15.62 2.92
CA MET A 460 10.19 15.00 4.22
C MET A 460 9.01 15.63 4.97
N GLY A 461 8.29 16.61 4.38
CA GLY A 461 7.18 17.30 5.04
C GLY A 461 7.59 18.21 6.21
N LEU A 462 8.89 18.51 6.36
CA LEU A 462 9.38 19.36 7.42
C LEU A 462 9.12 20.85 7.11
N PRO A 463 8.38 21.59 7.98
CA PRO A 463 8.02 22.97 7.71
C PRO A 463 9.26 23.90 7.74
N LYS A 464 9.14 25.07 7.12
CA LYS A 464 10.19 26.11 7.11
C LYS A 464 10.44 26.62 8.53
N LYS A 465 11.63 27.22 8.79
CA LYS A 465 12.03 27.82 10.06
C LYS A 465 10.93 28.65 10.73
N SER A 466 10.22 29.48 9.94
CA SER A 466 9.16 30.37 10.43
C SER A 466 7.98 29.63 11.09
N PHE A 467 7.67 28.41 10.61
CA PHE A 467 6.57 27.59 11.11
C PHE A 467 7.00 26.61 12.21
N ARG A 468 8.32 26.39 12.39
CA ARG A 468 8.87 25.52 13.42
C ARG A 468 9.15 26.24 14.75
N ARG A 469 9.14 27.57 14.72
CA ARG A 469 9.35 28.39 15.91
C ARG A 469 8.10 28.36 16.79
N ARG A 470 8.23 27.82 17.99
CA ARG A 470 7.21 27.81 19.06
C ARG A 470 7.52 28.86 20.11
#